data_97dfd592ee9b7686f6baac8f8a39481a
#
_entry.id   97dfd592ee9b7686f6baac8f8a39481a
#
_cell.length_a   1.000
_cell.length_b   1.000
_cell.length_c   1.000
_cell.angle_alpha   90.00
_cell.angle_beta   90.00
_cell.angle_gamma   90.00
#
_symmetry.space_group_name_H-M   'P 1'
#
loop_
_entity.id
_entity.type
_entity.pdbx_description
1 polymer ?
#
loop_
_entity_poly.entity_id
_entity_poly.type
_entity_poly.pdbx_seq_one_letter_code
_entity_poly.pdbx_strand_id
1 'polypeptide(L)'
;WLLQRQRMSTAARLLVTGRDMDSRTLHVQAEDCVWQLIDEETAGEQAERAVPVWLWKIADFLQAAGSWEGTASDLLAAAGLSEPQPNLLTRRLVEHYYTVFAPRGIHYESRRTARARWMIFRCDGCDGNDDETESPSCAAGTAEASSPASPSSLEETSSGENQVSQA
;
A
#
# COMPACT_ATOMS: atom_id res chain seq x y z
N TRP A 1 -8.16 22.61 23.76
CA TRP A 1 -6.85 22.24 24.31
C TRP A 1 -7.01 21.02 25.18
N LEU A 2 -6.15 20.02 25.03
CA LEU A 2 -6.18 18.78 25.78
C LEU A 2 -4.79 18.48 26.33
N LEU A 3 -4.65 18.45 27.66
CA LEU A 3 -3.42 18.06 28.33
C LEU A 3 -3.48 16.56 28.67
N GLN A 4 -2.56 15.79 28.13
CA GLN A 4 -2.39 14.36 28.39
C GLN A 4 -1.11 14.13 29.22
N ARG A 5 -1.26 13.60 30.41
CA ARG A 5 -0.15 13.29 31.32
C ARG A 5 -0.28 11.87 31.83
N GLN A 6 0.80 11.12 31.83
CA GLN A 6 0.87 9.84 32.56
C GLN A 6 1.00 10.10 34.06
N ARG A 7 0.34 9.28 34.85
CA ARG A 7 0.44 9.35 36.31
C ARG A 7 1.91 9.20 36.71
N MET A 8 2.37 10.07 37.62
CA MET A 8 3.76 10.12 38.14
C MET A 8 4.83 10.54 37.11
N SER A 9 4.46 10.95 35.91
CA SER A 9 5.41 11.52 34.95
C SER A 9 5.50 13.04 35.10
N THR A 10 6.68 13.59 34.93
CA THR A 10 6.91 15.03 34.80
C THR A 10 6.63 15.52 33.37
N ALA A 11 6.65 14.60 32.40
CA ALA A 11 6.37 14.92 30.99
C ALA A 11 4.88 14.83 30.68
N ALA A 12 4.39 15.74 29.85
CA ALA A 12 3.03 15.76 29.33
C ALA A 12 2.99 16.21 27.87
N ARG A 13 1.87 15.93 27.21
CA ARG A 13 1.57 16.42 25.87
C ARG A 13 0.37 17.36 25.95
N LEU A 14 0.49 18.52 25.36
CA LEU A 14 -0.59 19.47 25.20
C LEU A 14 -1.02 19.52 23.74
N LEU A 15 -2.18 18.96 23.44
CA LEU A 15 -2.77 19.03 22.10
C LEU A 15 -3.51 20.36 21.97
N VAL A 16 -3.11 21.13 20.99
CA VAL A 16 -3.70 22.43 20.66
C VAL A 16 -4.38 22.30 19.30
N THR A 17 -5.69 22.46 19.29
CA THR A 17 -6.49 22.49 18.06
C THR A 17 -7.38 23.70 18.07
N GLY A 18 -7.54 24.36 16.94
CA GLY A 18 -8.38 25.53 16.77
C GLY A 18 -8.99 25.57 15.37
N ARG A 19 -10.01 26.41 15.20
CA ARG A 19 -10.69 26.59 13.92
C ARG A 19 -9.78 27.27 12.88
N ASP A 20 -8.97 28.21 13.33
CA ASP A 20 -8.16 29.09 12.48
C ASP A 20 -6.65 28.90 12.72
N MET A 21 -6.26 27.75 13.27
CA MET A 21 -4.86 27.41 13.52
C MET A 21 -4.61 25.92 13.30
N ASP A 22 -3.42 25.61 12.81
CA ASP A 22 -2.99 24.23 12.61
C ASP A 22 -2.91 23.49 13.94
N SER A 23 -3.33 22.23 13.91
CA SER A 23 -3.20 21.34 15.06
C SER A 23 -1.73 21.13 15.40
N ARG A 24 -1.38 21.32 16.68
CA ARG A 24 -0.02 21.18 17.19
C ARG A 24 -0.01 20.33 18.44
N THR A 25 1.05 19.59 18.64
CA THR A 25 1.32 18.89 19.88
C THR A 25 2.55 19.48 20.52
N LEU A 26 2.36 20.04 21.71
CA LEU A 26 3.44 20.61 22.51
C LEU A 26 3.87 19.55 23.54
N HIS A 27 5.14 19.19 23.51
CA HIS A 27 5.75 18.34 24.53
C HIS A 27 6.25 19.24 25.65
N VAL A 28 5.71 19.04 26.84
CA VAL A 28 6.00 19.89 28.01
C VAL A 28 6.49 19.06 29.17
N GLN A 29 7.37 19.61 29.96
CA GLN A 29 7.90 18.99 31.18
C GLN A 29 7.62 19.90 32.36
N ALA A 30 7.19 19.33 33.47
CA ALA A 30 7.00 20.05 34.73
C ALA A 30 8.31 20.07 35.51
N GLU A 31 8.81 21.29 35.79
CA GLU A 31 9.96 21.55 36.64
C GLU A 31 9.60 22.69 37.57
N ASP A 32 9.84 22.54 38.86
CA ASP A 32 9.54 23.54 39.90
C ASP A 32 8.12 24.12 39.81
N CYS A 33 7.13 23.25 39.59
CA CYS A 33 5.71 23.62 39.42
C CYS A 33 5.40 24.49 38.20
N VAL A 34 6.34 24.61 37.27
CA VAL A 34 6.16 25.31 35.98
C VAL A 34 6.26 24.32 34.83
N TRP A 35 5.40 24.47 33.82
CA TRP A 35 5.49 23.72 32.59
C TRP A 35 6.46 24.42 31.63
N GLN A 36 7.50 23.71 31.24
CA GLN A 36 8.47 24.17 30.25
C GLN A 36 8.17 23.47 28.92
N LEU A 37 8.18 24.23 27.84
CA LEU A 37 8.09 23.67 26.48
C LEU A 37 9.44 23.00 26.12
N ILE A 38 9.39 21.73 25.79
CA ILE A 38 10.58 20.97 25.37
C ILE A 38 10.64 20.87 23.86
N ASP A 39 9.49 20.59 23.23
CA ASP A 39 9.39 20.37 21.79
C ASP A 39 7.99 20.71 21.29
N GLU A 40 7.91 21.13 20.03
CA GLU A 40 6.67 21.42 19.33
C GLU A 40 6.61 20.61 18.06
N GLU A 41 5.52 19.89 17.85
CA GLU A 41 5.32 19.02 16.73
C GLU A 41 4.04 19.41 15.99
N THR A 42 4.17 19.68 14.69
CA THR A 42 3.02 19.96 13.82
C THR A 42 2.30 18.68 13.43
N ALA A 43 1.06 18.82 12.98
CA ALA A 43 0.28 17.66 12.48
C ALA A 43 0.98 16.98 11.29
N GLY A 44 1.68 17.74 10.44
CA GLY A 44 2.48 17.19 9.33
C GLY A 44 3.63 16.32 9.80
N GLU A 45 4.44 16.82 10.75
CA GLU A 45 5.56 16.07 11.31
C GLU A 45 5.10 14.81 12.05
N GLN A 46 3.95 14.87 12.74
CA GLN A 46 3.35 13.67 13.34
C GLN A 46 2.91 12.65 12.30
N ALA A 47 2.29 13.11 11.21
CA ALA A 47 1.89 12.25 10.11
C ALA A 47 3.11 11.58 9.45
N GLU A 48 4.20 12.32 9.23
CA GLU A 48 5.46 11.78 8.70
C GLU A 48 6.10 10.76 9.65
N ARG A 49 6.14 11.05 10.94
CA ARG A 49 6.69 10.14 11.96
C ARG A 49 5.87 8.85 12.12
N ALA A 50 4.57 8.92 11.84
CA ALA A 50 3.68 7.75 11.85
C ALA A 50 3.89 6.83 10.63
N VAL A 51 4.59 7.30 9.59
CA VAL A 51 4.86 6.52 8.37
C VAL A 51 5.87 5.42 8.66
N PRO A 52 5.57 4.16 8.31
CA PRO A 52 6.54 3.08 8.41
C PRO A 52 7.78 3.32 7.52
N VAL A 53 8.97 3.06 8.04
CA VAL A 53 10.25 3.30 7.34
C VAL A 53 10.33 2.59 5.98
N TRP A 54 9.76 1.38 5.87
CA TRP A 54 9.77 0.63 4.63
C TRP A 54 8.95 1.32 3.52
N LEU A 55 7.98 2.17 3.87
CA LEU A 55 7.18 2.91 2.89
C LEU A 55 8.02 4.00 2.20
N TRP A 56 8.92 4.64 2.93
CA TRP A 56 9.91 5.58 2.39
C TRP A 56 10.86 4.89 1.41
N LYS A 57 11.33 3.69 1.74
CA LYS A 57 12.19 2.89 0.84
C LYS A 57 11.49 2.53 -0.47
N ILE A 58 10.18 2.22 -0.40
CA ILE A 58 9.38 1.96 -1.61
C ILE A 58 9.24 3.24 -2.44
N ALA A 59 9.00 4.39 -1.81
CA ALA A 59 8.92 5.66 -2.51
C ALA A 59 10.25 6.02 -3.20
N ASP A 60 11.38 5.82 -2.53
CA ASP A 60 12.72 6.03 -3.10
C ASP A 60 12.99 5.09 -4.29
N PHE A 61 12.60 3.82 -4.17
CA PHE A 61 12.68 2.85 -5.26
C PHE A 61 11.84 3.27 -6.47
N LEU A 62 10.58 3.66 -6.26
CA LEU A 62 9.67 4.09 -7.33
C LEU A 62 10.17 5.37 -8.01
N GLN A 63 10.72 6.31 -7.25
CA GLN A 63 11.28 7.54 -7.77
C GLN A 63 12.51 7.27 -8.66
N ALA A 64 13.35 6.30 -8.28
CA ALA A 64 14.49 5.87 -9.09
C ALA A 64 14.06 5.08 -10.34
N ALA A 65 12.97 4.31 -10.27
CA ALA A 65 12.44 3.53 -11.37
C ALA A 65 11.65 4.36 -12.40
N GLY A 66 11.12 5.52 -11.99
CA GLY A 66 10.29 6.42 -12.81
C GLY A 66 8.87 5.90 -13.04
N SER A 67 8.72 4.69 -13.51
CA SER A 67 7.43 4.00 -13.65
C SER A 67 7.57 2.54 -13.21
N TRP A 68 6.51 2.01 -12.64
CA TRP A 68 6.49 0.62 -12.17
C TRP A 68 5.07 0.03 -12.27
N GLU A 69 4.97 -1.23 -12.70
CA GLU A 69 3.72 -1.95 -12.76
C GLU A 69 3.91 -3.40 -12.28
N GLY A 70 2.97 -3.88 -11.46
CA GLY A 70 3.00 -5.24 -10.95
C GLY A 70 2.06 -5.46 -9.77
N THR A 71 2.22 -6.58 -9.09
CA THR A 71 1.47 -6.90 -7.87
C THR A 71 2.19 -6.37 -6.62
N ALA A 72 1.48 -6.32 -5.48
CA ALA A 72 2.09 -5.92 -4.21
C ALA A 72 3.29 -6.80 -3.81
N SER A 73 3.23 -8.10 -4.16
CA SER A 73 4.34 -9.04 -3.90
C SER A 73 5.55 -8.73 -4.78
N ASP A 74 5.31 -8.41 -6.05
CA ASP A 74 6.37 -8.06 -7.00
C ASP A 74 7.05 -6.76 -6.60
N LEU A 75 6.28 -5.78 -6.10
CA LEU A 75 6.83 -4.52 -5.60
C LEU A 75 7.76 -4.72 -4.41
N LEU A 76 7.35 -5.55 -3.45
CA LEU A 76 8.18 -5.87 -2.29
C LEU A 76 9.48 -6.58 -2.70
N ALA A 77 9.37 -7.53 -3.63
CA ALA A 77 10.55 -8.23 -4.16
C ALA A 77 11.49 -7.28 -4.91
N ALA A 78 10.95 -6.39 -5.75
CA ALA A 78 11.73 -5.41 -6.51
C ALA A 78 12.41 -4.38 -5.60
N ALA A 79 11.75 -3.96 -4.52
CA ALA A 79 12.31 -3.06 -3.50
C ALA A 79 13.26 -3.77 -2.51
N GLY A 80 13.45 -5.09 -2.63
CA GLY A 80 14.32 -5.88 -1.75
C GLY A 80 13.80 -5.98 -0.31
N LEU A 81 12.49 -5.95 -0.13
CA LEU A 81 11.84 -5.97 1.17
C LEU A 81 11.18 -7.33 1.42
N SER A 82 11.53 -7.98 2.53
CA SER A 82 10.86 -9.20 2.99
C SER A 82 9.62 -8.92 3.84
N GLU A 83 9.51 -7.74 4.39
CA GLU A 83 8.37 -7.21 5.14
C GLU A 83 7.98 -5.83 4.57
N PRO A 84 6.70 -5.46 4.61
CA PRO A 84 5.52 -6.09 5.18
C PRO A 84 4.85 -7.13 4.27
N GLN A 85 3.78 -7.76 4.78
CA GLN A 85 2.93 -8.59 3.92
C GLN A 85 2.24 -7.74 2.82
N PRO A 86 1.96 -8.31 1.63
CA PRO A 86 1.38 -7.58 0.49
C PRO A 86 0.05 -6.87 0.80
N ASN A 87 -0.79 -7.47 1.65
CA ASN A 87 -2.06 -6.87 2.08
C ASN A 87 -1.84 -5.62 2.94
N LEU A 88 -0.84 -5.67 3.84
CA LEU A 88 -0.49 -4.55 4.70
C LEU A 88 0.14 -3.42 3.87
N LEU A 89 0.97 -3.75 2.89
CA LEU A 89 1.53 -2.78 1.95
C LEU A 89 0.41 -1.96 1.28
N THR A 90 -0.55 -2.62 0.64
CA THR A 90 -1.63 -1.94 -0.08
C THR A 90 -2.43 -1.01 0.83
N ARG A 91 -2.72 -1.47 2.05
CA ARG A 91 -3.46 -0.67 3.04
C ARG A 91 -2.68 0.57 3.48
N ARG A 92 -1.42 0.41 3.86
CA ARG A 92 -0.56 1.51 4.33
C ARG A 92 -0.19 2.48 3.21
N LEU A 93 -0.05 1.99 1.99
CA LEU A 93 0.17 2.83 0.82
C LEU A 93 -0.98 3.83 0.63
N VAL A 94 -2.22 3.35 0.67
CA VAL A 94 -3.40 4.23 0.53
C VAL A 94 -3.51 5.18 1.73
N GLU A 95 -3.25 4.70 2.95
CA GLU A 95 -3.31 5.49 4.18
C GLU A 95 -2.30 6.66 4.17
N HIS A 96 -1.08 6.43 3.71
CA HIS A 96 0.00 7.42 3.71
C HIS A 96 0.30 8.02 2.33
N TYR A 97 -0.59 7.83 1.35
CA TYR A 97 -0.38 8.29 -0.02
C TYR A 97 -0.05 9.79 -0.09
N TYR A 98 -0.87 10.61 0.53
CA TYR A 98 -0.71 12.06 0.52
C TYR A 98 0.48 12.58 1.35
N THR A 99 0.99 11.77 2.25
CA THR A 99 2.17 12.12 3.08
C THR A 99 3.48 11.73 2.39
N VAL A 100 3.51 10.58 1.70
CA VAL A 100 4.76 9.99 1.18
C VAL A 100 4.89 10.12 -0.33
N PHE A 101 3.85 9.76 -1.08
CA PHE A 101 3.92 9.59 -2.54
C PHE A 101 3.53 10.85 -3.29
N ALA A 102 2.42 11.48 -2.92
CA ALA A 102 1.93 12.67 -3.61
C ALA A 102 2.93 13.86 -3.58
N PRO A 103 3.62 14.18 -2.46
CA PRO A 103 4.61 15.26 -2.44
C PRO A 103 5.84 14.98 -3.32
N ARG A 104 6.08 13.71 -3.67
CA ARG A 104 7.18 13.27 -4.53
C ARG A 104 6.77 13.13 -5.99
N GLY A 105 5.54 13.53 -6.36
CA GLY A 105 5.02 13.39 -7.71
C GLY A 105 4.80 11.94 -8.15
N ILE A 106 4.57 11.02 -7.19
CA ILE A 106 4.32 9.61 -7.50
C ILE A 106 2.82 9.38 -7.54
N HIS A 107 2.30 9.11 -8.73
CA HIS A 107 0.90 8.76 -8.95
C HIS A 107 0.68 7.27 -8.81
N TYR A 108 -0.41 6.91 -8.15
CA TYR A 108 -0.81 5.53 -7.91
C TYR A 108 -2.16 5.23 -8.53
N GLU A 109 -2.22 4.20 -9.34
CA GLU A 109 -3.44 3.63 -9.87
C GLU A 109 -3.51 2.14 -9.52
N SER A 110 -4.70 1.64 -9.21
CA SER A 110 -4.90 0.21 -8.99
C SER A 110 -5.90 -0.35 -10.00
N ARG A 111 -5.53 -1.44 -10.66
CA ARG A 111 -6.40 -2.20 -11.55
C ARG A 111 -6.65 -3.59 -10.99
N ARG A 112 -7.89 -3.99 -10.92
CA ARG A 112 -8.26 -5.34 -10.49
C ARG A 112 -8.51 -6.23 -11.71
N THR A 113 -7.76 -7.31 -11.81
CA THR A 113 -8.02 -8.38 -12.77
C THR A 113 -8.71 -9.56 -12.08
N ALA A 114 -9.18 -10.54 -12.83
CA ALA A 114 -9.80 -11.75 -12.27
C ALA A 114 -8.87 -12.55 -11.34
N ARG A 115 -7.55 -12.41 -11.49
CA ARG A 115 -6.55 -13.19 -10.75
C ARG A 115 -5.78 -12.41 -9.70
N ALA A 116 -5.57 -11.09 -9.90
CA ALA A 116 -4.74 -10.29 -9.01
C ALA A 116 -5.13 -8.81 -9.03
N ARG A 117 -4.70 -8.08 -8.00
CA ARG A 117 -4.74 -6.63 -7.97
C ARG A 117 -3.39 -6.12 -8.47
N TRP A 118 -3.42 -5.36 -9.55
CA TRP A 118 -2.27 -4.69 -10.14
C TRP A 118 -2.16 -3.28 -9.60
N MET A 119 -0.95 -2.85 -9.38
CA MET A 119 -0.59 -1.51 -8.97
C MET A 119 0.27 -0.89 -10.06
N ILE A 120 -0.06 0.33 -10.43
CA ILE A 120 0.63 1.10 -11.45
C ILE A 120 1.11 2.39 -10.78
N PHE A 121 2.39 2.66 -10.89
CA PHE A 121 3.01 3.89 -10.39
C PHE A 121 3.65 4.65 -11.55
N ARG A 122 3.49 5.96 -11.54
CA ARG A 122 4.10 6.89 -12.49
C ARG A 122 4.65 8.08 -11.72
N CYS A 123 5.87 8.48 -12.04
CA CYS A 123 6.48 9.67 -11.43
C CYS A 123 6.40 10.85 -12.38
N ASP A 124 5.99 12.01 -11.88
CA ASP A 124 6.04 13.26 -12.63
C ASP A 124 7.50 13.59 -12.94
N GLY A 125 7.80 13.88 -14.21
CA GLY A 125 9.16 14.22 -14.65
C GLY A 125 9.94 13.10 -15.32
N CYS A 126 9.36 11.90 -15.46
CA CYS A 126 9.91 10.82 -16.29
C CYS A 126 9.28 10.75 -17.69
N ASP A 127 8.60 11.81 -18.13
CA ASP A 127 8.07 11.94 -19.49
C ASP A 127 9.22 12.21 -20.48
N GLY A 128 10.05 11.21 -20.63
CA GLY A 128 11.12 11.19 -21.61
C GLY A 128 11.12 9.89 -22.39
N ASN A 129 10.04 9.59 -23.06
CA ASN A 129 9.96 8.91 -24.35
C ASN A 129 8.50 8.53 -24.65
N ASP A 130 7.78 9.44 -25.30
CA ASP A 130 6.70 9.05 -26.20
C ASP A 130 7.36 8.43 -27.44
N ASP A 131 7.82 7.19 -27.30
CA ASP A 131 8.07 6.34 -28.44
C ASP A 131 6.72 5.69 -28.78
N GLU A 132 6.09 6.29 -29.78
CA GLU A 132 5.00 5.68 -30.54
C GLU A 132 5.46 4.31 -31.04
N THR A 133 5.29 3.29 -30.25
CA THR A 133 5.36 1.94 -30.78
C THR A 133 3.96 1.57 -31.24
N GLU A 134 3.79 1.73 -32.56
CA GLU A 134 2.71 1.23 -33.36
C GLU A 134 2.19 -0.12 -32.84
N SER A 135 0.87 -0.15 -32.67
CA SER A 135 0.11 -1.38 -32.54
C SER A 135 0.45 -2.33 -33.69
N PRO A 136 0.87 -3.56 -33.46
CA PRO A 136 0.87 -4.55 -34.51
C PRO A 136 -0.58 -4.87 -34.88
N SER A 137 -0.98 -4.36 -36.04
CA SER A 137 -2.15 -4.73 -36.80
C SER A 137 -2.39 -6.25 -36.74
N CYS A 138 -3.56 -6.63 -36.24
CA CYS A 138 -4.07 -7.99 -36.40
C CYS A 138 -4.31 -8.27 -37.87
N ALA A 139 -3.36 -8.89 -38.53
CA ALA A 139 -3.59 -9.51 -39.83
C ALA A 139 -4.46 -10.75 -39.65
N ALA A 140 -5.63 -10.70 -40.29
CA ALA A 140 -6.53 -11.81 -40.44
C ALA A 140 -5.83 -12.99 -41.19
N GLY A 141 -5.88 -14.15 -40.57
CA GLY A 141 -5.52 -15.45 -41.18
C GLY A 141 -6.68 -16.38 -41.01
N THR A 142 -7.50 -16.50 -42.07
CA THR A 142 -8.52 -17.47 -42.31
C THR A 142 -7.87 -18.83 -42.58
N ALA A 143 -8.34 -19.92 -41.97
CA ALA A 143 -8.46 -21.32 -42.50
C ALA A 143 -8.98 -22.25 -41.40
N GLU A 144 -10.18 -22.68 -41.60
CA GLU A 144 -10.75 -23.98 -41.91
C GLU A 144 -10.69 -25.07 -40.84
N ALA A 145 -11.89 -25.36 -40.43
CA ALA A 145 -12.56 -26.64 -40.23
C ALA A 145 -11.71 -27.91 -39.92
N SER A 146 -12.02 -28.51 -38.79
CA SER A 146 -12.37 -29.94 -38.69
C SER A 146 -12.82 -30.26 -37.27
N SER A 147 -14.12 -30.52 -37.15
CA SER A 147 -14.68 -31.40 -36.12
C SER A 147 -14.51 -32.84 -36.63
N PRO A 148 -14.27 -33.84 -35.78
CA PRO A 148 -15.42 -34.63 -35.36
C PRO A 148 -15.34 -35.28 -33.95
N ALA A 149 -16.55 -35.55 -33.47
CA ALA A 149 -17.03 -36.73 -32.75
C ALA A 149 -16.57 -37.01 -31.30
N SER A 150 -17.58 -36.91 -30.43
CA SER A 150 -17.72 -37.72 -29.22
C SER A 150 -17.73 -39.20 -29.51
N PRO A 151 -17.37 -40.06 -28.52
CA PRO A 151 -18.44 -40.87 -27.96
C PRO A 151 -18.45 -41.02 -26.43
N SER A 152 -19.65 -41.25 -26.00
CA SER A 152 -20.17 -41.76 -24.74
C SER A 152 -19.50 -43.03 -24.22
N SER A 153 -19.50 -43.16 -22.89
CA SER A 153 -19.80 -44.37 -22.08
C SER A 153 -19.45 -44.04 -20.65
N LEU A 154 -20.40 -43.93 -19.74
CA LEU A 154 -21.13 -44.96 -19.00
C LEU A 154 -20.27 -45.81 -18.06
N GLU A 155 -20.84 -45.87 -16.86
CA GLU A 155 -20.79 -46.86 -15.76
C GLU A 155 -19.88 -46.44 -14.60
N GLU A 156 -20.44 -46.25 -13.52
CA GLU A 156 -21.25 -46.96 -12.49
C GLU A 156 -20.42 -47.38 -11.29
N THR A 157 -21.06 -47.11 -10.15
CA THR A 157 -20.99 -47.80 -8.85
C THR A 157 -19.70 -47.76 -8.05
N SER A 158 -19.70 -47.32 -6.80
CA SER A 158 -20.02 -48.18 -5.68
C SER A 158 -19.92 -47.42 -4.35
N SER A 159 -20.95 -47.57 -3.60
CA SER A 159 -21.13 -47.42 -2.16
C SER A 159 -19.93 -47.87 -1.31
N GLY A 160 -19.75 -47.16 -0.22
CA GLY A 160 -18.87 -47.57 0.91
C GLY A 160 -19.21 -46.77 2.17
N GLU A 161 -20.29 -47.20 2.82
CA GLU A 161 -20.57 -46.96 4.25
C GLU A 161 -19.43 -47.48 5.13
N ASN A 162 -19.05 -46.81 6.18
CA ASN A 162 -19.02 -47.37 7.55
C ASN A 162 -18.40 -46.36 8.56
N GLN A 163 -19.24 -45.95 9.51
CA GLN A 163 -19.26 -46.30 10.96
C GLN A 163 -18.08 -45.79 11.77
N VAL A 164 -18.37 -44.79 12.62
CA VAL A 164 -18.61 -44.86 14.08
C VAL A 164 -17.55 -45.58 14.90
N SER A 165 -16.90 -44.89 15.81
CA SER A 165 -16.68 -45.16 17.25
C SER A 165 -15.82 -44.05 17.83
N GLN A 166 -16.29 -43.27 18.72
CA GLN A 166 -16.32 -43.28 20.20
C GLN A 166 -15.08 -43.91 20.87
N ALA A 167 -14.31 -43.08 21.49
CA ALA A 167 -13.83 -43.15 22.84
C ALA A 167 -13.24 -41.81 23.27
#